data_e5f9fa07cdd71d3ffae8480969e0c11a
#
_entry.id   e5f9fa07cdd71d3ffae8480969e0c11a
#
_cell.length_a   1.000
_cell.length_b   1.000
_cell.length_c   1.000
_cell.angle_alpha   90.00
_cell.angle_beta   90.00
_cell.angle_gamma   90.00
#
_symmetry.space_group_name_H-M   'P 1'
#
loop_
_entity.id
_entity.type
_entity.pdbx_description
1 polymer ?
#
loop_
_entity_poly.entity_id
_entity_poly.type
_entity_poly.pdbx_seq_one_letter_code
_entity_poly.pdbx_strand_id
1 'polypeptide(L)' 'MDELSAIKCRYDYINRFLNEKTRRLFLASEAKTIGWGGIEKVSRATGVSSDTISKGCKELEDEPE' A
#
# COMPACT_ATOMS: atom_id res chain seq x y z
N MET A 1 5.18 -18.07 3.97
CA MET A 1 5.63 -16.71 3.64
C MET A 1 5.06 -15.75 4.68
N ASP A 2 5.89 -14.91 5.25
CA ASP A 2 5.40 -13.97 6.25
C ASP A 2 4.64 -12.81 5.60
N GLU A 3 4.03 -11.98 6.44
CA GLU A 3 3.18 -10.88 5.97
C GLU A 3 3.95 -9.87 5.12
N LEU A 4 5.14 -9.47 5.55
CA LEU A 4 5.95 -8.50 4.82
C LEU A 4 6.40 -9.05 3.47
N SER A 5 6.81 -10.30 3.43
CA SER A 5 7.22 -10.95 2.19
C SER A 5 6.05 -11.08 1.22
N ALA A 6 4.87 -11.38 1.73
CA ALA A 6 3.67 -11.48 0.90
C ALA A 6 3.31 -10.12 0.28
N ILE A 7 3.37 -9.05 1.07
CA ILE A 7 3.11 -7.69 0.58
C ILE A 7 4.09 -7.31 -0.52
N LYS A 8 5.37 -7.56 -0.27
CA LYS A 8 6.41 -7.26 -1.25
C LYS A 8 6.20 -8.04 -2.54
N CYS A 9 5.85 -9.30 -2.41
CA CYS A 9 5.62 -10.17 -3.56
C CYS A 9 4.48 -9.63 -4.43
N ARG A 10 3.35 -9.28 -3.82
CA ARG A 10 2.22 -8.72 -4.54
C ARG A 10 2.59 -7.39 -5.21
N TYR A 11 3.31 -6.56 -4.49
CA TYR A 11 3.76 -5.26 -5.01
C TYR A 11 4.69 -5.46 -6.22
N ASP A 12 5.65 -6.37 -6.10
CA ASP A 12 6.60 -6.62 -7.19
C ASP A 12 5.89 -7.11 -8.46
N TYR A 13 4.85 -7.92 -8.32
CA TYR A 13 4.11 -8.41 -9.48
C TYR A 13 3.33 -7.31 -10.19
N ILE A 14 2.75 -6.39 -9.43
CA ILE A 14 1.80 -5.43 -10.01
C ILE A 14 2.39 -4.05 -10.25
N ASN A 15 3.50 -3.72 -9.60
CA ASN A 15 4.07 -2.37 -9.59
C ASN A 15 4.25 -1.75 -10.98
N ARG A 16 4.74 -2.53 -11.93
CA ARG A 16 5.01 -2.02 -13.28
C ARG A 16 3.75 -1.60 -14.04
N PHE A 17 2.59 -2.06 -13.58
CA PHE A 17 1.30 -1.72 -14.22
C PHE A 17 0.62 -0.53 -13.56
N LEU A 18 1.19 0.01 -12.49
CA LEU A 18 0.59 1.08 -11.71
C LEU A 18 1.21 2.43 -12.06
N ASN A 19 0.37 3.46 -12.09
CA ASN A 19 0.86 4.84 -12.14
C ASN A 19 0.99 5.35 -10.70
N GLU A 20 1.36 6.61 -10.52
CA GLU A 20 1.56 7.18 -9.19
C GLU A 20 0.32 7.05 -8.31
N LYS A 21 -0.83 7.44 -8.84
CA LYS A 21 -2.07 7.40 -8.06
C LYS A 21 -2.48 5.97 -7.70
N THR A 22 -2.50 5.09 -8.69
CA THR A 22 -2.93 3.71 -8.44
C THR A 22 -1.95 2.96 -7.55
N ARG A 23 -0.66 3.31 -7.60
CA ARG A 23 0.33 2.75 -6.69
C ARG A 23 0.00 3.13 -5.25
N ARG A 24 -0.31 4.41 -5.01
CA ARG A 24 -0.71 4.84 -3.67
C ARG A 24 -1.95 4.10 -3.19
N LEU A 25 -2.93 3.94 -4.07
CA LEU A 25 -4.18 3.27 -3.72
C LEU A 25 -3.96 1.79 -3.44
N PHE A 26 -3.13 1.12 -4.23
CA PHE A 26 -2.79 -0.28 -4.01
C PHE A 26 -2.14 -0.47 -2.63
N LEU A 27 -1.13 0.34 -2.34
CA LEU A 27 -0.41 0.25 -1.07
C LEU A 27 -1.33 0.58 0.11
N ALA A 28 -2.20 1.56 -0.08
CA ALA A 28 -3.18 1.92 0.94
C ALA A 28 -4.16 0.77 1.20
N SER A 29 -4.60 0.07 0.16
CA SER A 29 -5.50 -1.05 0.33
C SER A 29 -4.84 -2.17 1.12
N GLU A 30 -3.55 -2.43 0.90
CA GLU A 30 -2.79 -3.39 1.69
C GLU A 30 -2.73 -2.96 3.16
N ALA A 31 -2.45 -1.68 3.39
CA ALA A 31 -2.36 -1.15 4.76
C ALA A 31 -3.70 -1.23 5.49
N LYS A 32 -4.78 -0.88 4.81
CA LYS A 32 -6.12 -0.93 5.41
C LYS A 32 -6.55 -2.36 5.72
N THR A 33 -6.17 -3.30 4.88
CA THR A 33 -6.48 -4.71 5.09
C THR A 33 -5.81 -5.24 6.35
N ILE A 34 -4.58 -4.81 6.61
CA ILE A 34 -3.84 -5.18 7.82
C ILE A 34 -4.48 -4.52 9.05
N GLY A 35 -4.88 -3.25 8.92
CA GLY A 35 -5.44 -2.49 10.01
C GLY A 35 -4.36 -1.79 10.82
N TRP A 36 -4.35 -2.01 12.13
CA TRP A 36 -3.41 -1.32 13.01
C TRP A 36 -1.96 -1.63 12.63
N GLY A 37 -1.17 -0.58 12.46
CA GLY A 37 0.24 -0.72 12.08
C GLY A 37 0.45 -1.07 10.61
N GLY A 38 -0.61 -1.10 9.80
CA GLY A 38 -0.52 -1.50 8.40
C GLY A 38 0.34 -0.58 7.55
N ILE A 39 0.25 0.73 7.76
CA ILE A 39 1.04 1.69 6.99
C ILE A 39 2.54 1.43 7.17
N GLU A 40 2.96 1.22 8.42
CA GLU A 40 4.36 0.94 8.71
C GLU A 40 4.82 -0.37 8.08
N LYS A 41 4.00 -1.40 8.17
CA LYS A 41 4.34 -2.71 7.61
C LYS A 41 4.48 -2.64 6.09
N VAL A 42 3.55 -1.97 5.43
CA VAL A 42 3.61 -1.83 3.97
C VAL A 42 4.81 -0.99 3.55
N SER A 43 5.10 0.08 4.29
CA SER A 43 6.28 0.91 4.02
C SER A 43 7.56 0.06 4.12
N ARG A 44 7.66 -0.74 5.15
CA ARG A 44 8.82 -1.62 5.36
C ARG A 44 8.97 -2.64 4.24
N ALA A 45 7.85 -3.23 3.82
CA ALA A 45 7.87 -4.29 2.82
C ALA A 45 8.25 -3.78 1.43
N THR A 46 7.82 -2.56 1.10
CA THR A 46 7.94 -2.05 -0.28
C THR A 46 8.98 -0.97 -0.45
N GLY A 47 9.43 -0.34 0.64
CA GLY A 47 10.36 0.78 0.56
C GLY A 47 9.69 2.10 0.22
N VAL A 48 8.37 2.12 0.06
CA VAL A 48 7.63 3.35 -0.21
C VAL A 48 7.38 4.08 1.12
N SER A 49 7.52 5.39 1.13
CA SER A 49 7.39 6.16 2.37
C SER A 49 6.00 6.02 2.99
N SER A 50 5.94 6.05 4.31
CA SER A 50 4.66 5.99 5.03
C SER A 50 3.77 7.18 4.70
N ASP A 51 4.36 8.34 4.40
CA ASP A 51 3.58 9.53 4.01
C ASP A 51 2.83 9.29 2.71
N THR A 52 3.47 8.64 1.73
CA THR A 52 2.83 8.30 0.46
C THR A 52 1.69 7.33 0.67
N ILE A 53 1.89 6.33 1.50
CA ILE A 53 0.87 5.31 1.79
C ILE A 53 -0.30 5.96 2.55
N SER A 54 0.01 6.82 3.51
CA SER A 54 -1.01 7.54 4.29
C SER A 54 -1.86 8.42 3.38
N LYS A 55 -1.24 9.08 2.40
CA LYS A 55 -1.96 9.86 1.41
C LYS A 55 -2.94 8.99 0.61
N GLY A 56 -2.48 7.80 0.21
CA GLY A 56 -3.34 6.84 -0.48
C GLY A 56 -4.52 6.40 0.37
N CYS A 57 -4.30 6.17 1.65
CA CYS A 57 -5.38 5.80 2.58
C CYS A 57 -6.44 6.90 2.64
N LYS A 58 -5.99 8.15 2.68
CA LYS A 58 -6.91 9.28 2.71
C LYS A 58 -7.70 9.38 1.40
N GLU A 59 -7.04 9.16 0.28
CA GLU A 59 -7.71 9.16 -1.02
C GLU A 59 -8.78 8.08 -1.11
N LEU A 60 -8.52 6.90 -0.59
CA LEU A 60 -9.50 5.82 -0.57
C LEU A 60 -10.72 6.18 0.28
N GLU A 61 -10.51 6.89 1.39
CA GLU A 61 -11.60 7.29 2.26
C GLU A 61 -12.44 8.41 1.67
N ASP A 62 -11.82 9.31 0.91
CA ASP A 62 -12.47 10.50 0.39
C ASP A 62 -13.19 10.28 -0.94
N GLU A 63 -12.76 9.29 -1.74
CA GLU A 63 -13.36 9.06 -3.04
C GLU A 63 -14.61 8.20 -2.96
N PRO A 64 -15.70 8.59 -3.61
CA PRO A 64 -16.90 7.75 -3.68
C PRO A 64 -16.65 6.54 -4.57
N GLU A 65 -17.36 5.49 -4.30
CA GLU A 65 -17.31 4.26 -5.11
C GLU A 65 -17.90 4.47 -6.49
#